data_ffdad1d17d61efd06fa4b6534f8ddb31
#
_entry.id   ffdad1d17d61efd06fa4b6534f8ddb31
#
_cell.length_a   1.000
_cell.length_b   1.000
_cell.length_c   1.000
_cell.angle_alpha   90.00
_cell.angle_beta   90.00
_cell.angle_gamma   90.00
#
_symmetry.space_group_name_H-M   'P 1'
#
loop_
_entity.id
_entity.type
_entity.pdbx_description
1 polymer ?
#
loop_
_entity_poly.entity_id
_entity_poly.type
_entity_poly.pdbx_seq_one_letter_code
_entity_poly.pdbx_strand_id
1 'polypeptide(L)'
;MDKTCRGFAEALAAREPVPGGGSASAFVGALGASLCGMVARYGAANPALADRADDLTRAFAQADELAQELVELVAEDVRAYGQVSAAYGIPRDDPARTTAIQDALHVAAMPPYRIMDACGRALALLEDMADKGSRQLLSDVACGAVFCRSAMQGASLTLFANTTSMKDRACAEELETACDELLDTWLPRADALARRAADAARKRG
;
A
#
# COMPACT_ATOMS: atom_id res chain seq x y z
N MET A 1 3.75 -11.62 10.67
CA MET A 1 4.43 -10.55 11.49
C MET A 1 3.62 -10.35 12.76
N ASP A 2 4.07 -10.92 13.87
CA ASP A 2 3.30 -10.94 15.14
C ASP A 2 3.74 -9.84 16.12
N LYS A 3 4.21 -8.70 15.59
CA LYS A 3 4.58 -7.55 16.43
C LYS A 3 3.33 -6.74 16.78
N THR A 4 3.27 -6.26 18.03
CA THR A 4 2.30 -5.23 18.39
C THR A 4 2.55 -3.94 17.62
N CYS A 5 1.56 -3.05 17.51
CA CYS A 5 1.74 -1.72 16.89
C CYS A 5 2.93 -0.96 17.50
N ARG A 6 3.08 -1.03 18.84
CA ARG A 6 4.24 -0.45 19.54
C ARG A 6 5.54 -1.10 19.08
N GLY A 7 5.62 -2.43 19.06
CA GLY A 7 6.81 -3.15 18.66
C GLY A 7 7.20 -2.95 17.19
N PHE A 8 6.22 -2.67 16.30
CA PHE A 8 6.52 -2.28 14.94
C PHE A 8 7.12 -0.86 14.87
N ALA A 9 6.52 0.09 15.58
CA ALA A 9 7.03 1.48 15.63
C ALA A 9 8.43 1.55 16.25
N GLU A 10 8.68 0.81 17.34
CA GLU A 10 10.00 0.71 17.96
C GLU A 10 11.04 0.12 17.03
N ALA A 11 10.69 -0.95 16.28
CA ALA A 11 11.57 -1.57 15.30
C ALA A 11 11.89 -0.62 14.13
N LEU A 12 10.89 0.14 13.65
CA LEU A 12 11.07 1.12 12.58
C LEU A 12 11.98 2.28 13.01
N ALA A 13 11.93 2.68 14.29
CA ALA A 13 12.74 3.75 14.85
C ALA A 13 14.17 3.29 15.25
N ALA A 14 14.42 1.98 15.25
CA ALA A 14 15.72 1.44 15.65
C ALA A 14 16.81 1.74 14.62
N ARG A 15 18.07 1.67 15.04
CA ARG A 15 19.23 1.75 14.13
C ARG A 15 19.47 0.39 13.45
N GLU A 16 18.39 -0.12 12.81
CA GLU A 16 18.40 -1.39 12.10
C GLU A 16 18.05 -1.16 10.63
N PRO A 17 18.58 -1.96 9.70
CA PRO A 17 18.34 -1.75 8.28
C PRO A 17 16.88 -2.03 7.88
N VAL A 18 16.13 -2.81 8.65
CA VAL A 18 14.73 -3.16 8.43
C VAL A 18 13.97 -3.26 9.76
N PRO A 19 12.66 -2.94 9.77
CA PRO A 19 11.82 -2.47 8.66
C PRO A 19 12.18 -1.04 8.23
N GLY A 20 11.88 -0.70 6.97
CA GLY A 20 12.09 0.63 6.39
C GLY A 20 10.82 1.26 5.83
N GLY A 21 11.00 2.24 4.92
CA GLY A 21 9.90 2.98 4.30
C GLY A 21 8.93 2.12 3.50
N GLY A 22 9.43 1.10 2.78
CA GLY A 22 8.57 0.15 2.05
C GLY A 22 7.68 -0.65 2.98
N SER A 23 8.26 -1.25 4.03
CA SER A 23 7.50 -1.96 5.07
C SER A 23 6.46 -1.07 5.76
N ALA A 24 6.81 0.19 6.06
CA ALA A 24 5.89 1.15 6.65
C ALA A 24 4.75 1.49 5.70
N SER A 25 5.05 1.71 4.41
CA SER A 25 4.05 1.98 3.37
C SER A 25 3.07 0.82 3.22
N ALA A 26 3.56 -0.43 3.19
CA ALA A 26 2.71 -1.63 3.15
C ALA A 26 1.74 -1.67 4.34
N PHE A 27 2.24 -1.43 5.55
CA PHE A 27 1.40 -1.46 6.74
C PHE A 27 0.36 -0.33 6.77
N VAL A 28 0.72 0.88 6.34
CA VAL A 28 -0.24 1.99 6.20
C VAL A 28 -1.32 1.66 5.16
N GLY A 29 -0.95 1.06 4.04
CA GLY A 29 -1.90 0.56 3.03
C GLY A 29 -2.86 -0.50 3.60
N ALA A 30 -2.34 -1.44 4.40
CA ALA A 30 -3.15 -2.46 5.06
C ALA A 30 -4.20 -1.85 6.01
N LEU A 31 -3.86 -0.78 6.74
CA LEU A 31 -4.81 -0.04 7.56
C LEU A 31 -5.91 0.61 6.70
N GLY A 32 -5.55 1.14 5.52
CA GLY A 32 -6.50 1.70 4.57
C GLY A 32 -7.49 0.65 4.06
N ALA A 33 -7.01 -0.51 3.63
CA ALA A 33 -7.85 -1.63 3.20
C ALA A 33 -8.73 -2.19 4.34
N SER A 34 -8.19 -2.25 5.57
CA SER A 34 -8.95 -2.69 6.75
C SER A 34 -10.11 -1.75 7.08
N LEU A 35 -9.94 -0.43 6.94
CA LEU A 35 -11.03 0.55 7.09
C LEU A 35 -12.12 0.32 6.03
N CYS A 36 -11.76 0.01 4.78
CA CYS A 36 -12.72 -0.38 3.76
C CYS A 36 -13.55 -1.60 4.19
N GLY A 37 -12.89 -2.67 4.64
CA GLY A 37 -13.53 -3.88 5.13
C GLY A 37 -14.46 -3.62 6.31
N MET A 38 -14.06 -2.77 7.26
CA MET A 38 -14.90 -2.35 8.38
C MET A 38 -16.17 -1.66 7.90
N VAL A 39 -16.06 -0.66 7.03
CA VAL A 39 -17.21 0.08 6.49
C VAL A 39 -18.16 -0.84 5.73
N ALA A 40 -17.63 -1.75 4.91
CA ALA A 40 -18.44 -2.70 4.15
C ALA A 40 -19.20 -3.67 5.07
N ARG A 41 -18.58 -4.17 6.17
CA ARG A 41 -19.25 -5.03 7.17
C ARG A 41 -20.38 -4.31 7.89
N TYR A 42 -20.16 -3.07 8.33
CA TYR A 42 -21.24 -2.28 8.93
C TYR A 42 -22.37 -2.03 7.95
N GLY A 43 -22.06 -1.79 6.67
CA GLY A 43 -23.06 -1.64 5.62
C GLY A 43 -23.85 -2.92 5.38
N ALA A 44 -23.20 -4.08 5.25
CA ALA A 44 -23.83 -5.37 5.03
C ALA A 44 -24.76 -5.79 6.19
N ALA A 45 -24.43 -5.39 7.41
CA ALA A 45 -25.26 -5.64 8.60
C ALA A 45 -26.41 -4.63 8.78
N ASN A 46 -26.48 -3.57 7.97
CA ASN A 46 -27.48 -2.51 8.11
C ASN A 46 -28.78 -2.86 7.36
N PRO A 47 -29.92 -3.05 8.05
CA PRO A 47 -31.21 -3.35 7.38
C PRO A 47 -31.64 -2.30 6.36
N ALA A 48 -31.22 -1.05 6.51
CA ALA A 48 -31.52 0.03 5.57
C ALA A 48 -30.74 -0.09 4.24
N LEU A 49 -29.77 -0.99 4.15
CA LEU A 49 -28.96 -1.27 2.95
C LEU A 49 -29.11 -2.73 2.49
N ALA A 50 -30.21 -3.38 2.86
CA ALA A 50 -30.45 -4.80 2.56
C ALA A 50 -30.45 -5.08 1.03
N ASP A 51 -30.85 -4.12 0.22
CA ASP A 51 -30.80 -4.18 -1.25
C ASP A 51 -29.38 -4.26 -1.82
N ARG A 52 -28.35 -3.97 -1.03
CA ARG A 52 -26.93 -3.96 -1.40
C ARG A 52 -26.08 -4.92 -0.55
N ALA A 53 -26.71 -5.73 0.30
CA ALA A 53 -26.00 -6.58 1.26
C ALA A 53 -25.01 -7.54 0.59
N ASP A 54 -25.35 -8.10 -0.57
CA ASP A 54 -24.46 -9.00 -1.32
C ASP A 54 -23.25 -8.27 -1.90
N ASP A 55 -23.42 -7.04 -2.41
CA ASP A 55 -22.32 -6.21 -2.92
C ASP A 55 -21.36 -5.84 -1.77
N LEU A 56 -21.90 -5.42 -0.64
CA LEU A 56 -21.13 -5.06 0.54
C LEU A 56 -20.42 -6.27 1.14
N THR A 57 -21.02 -7.46 1.07
CA THR A 57 -20.39 -8.72 1.48
C THR A 57 -19.19 -9.07 0.60
N ARG A 58 -19.30 -8.90 -0.71
CA ARG A 58 -18.17 -9.08 -1.62
C ARG A 58 -17.07 -8.06 -1.37
N ALA A 59 -17.46 -6.80 -1.15
CA ALA A 59 -16.51 -5.73 -0.91
C ALA A 59 -15.67 -5.96 0.37
N PHE A 60 -16.27 -6.41 1.47
CA PHE A 60 -15.46 -6.67 2.66
C PHE A 60 -14.55 -7.91 2.49
N ALA A 61 -14.97 -8.93 1.74
CA ALA A 61 -14.10 -10.07 1.47
C ALA A 61 -12.87 -9.64 0.65
N GLN A 62 -13.06 -8.84 -0.40
CA GLN A 62 -11.96 -8.28 -1.19
C GLN A 62 -11.06 -7.35 -0.38
N ALA A 63 -11.63 -6.53 0.49
CA ALA A 63 -10.86 -5.64 1.36
C ALA A 63 -10.00 -6.42 2.36
N ASP A 64 -10.49 -7.55 2.89
CA ASP A 64 -9.72 -8.44 3.76
C ASP A 64 -8.54 -9.09 3.03
N GLU A 65 -8.77 -9.58 1.81
CA GLU A 65 -7.71 -10.14 0.98
C GLU A 65 -6.62 -9.10 0.70
N LEU A 66 -7.00 -7.86 0.37
CA LEU A 66 -6.06 -6.77 0.15
C LEU A 66 -5.31 -6.37 1.43
N ALA A 67 -5.99 -6.31 2.56
CA ALA A 67 -5.34 -6.02 3.84
C ALA A 67 -4.32 -7.10 4.21
N GLN A 68 -4.65 -8.37 3.98
CA GLN A 68 -3.74 -9.49 4.19
C GLN A 68 -2.55 -9.44 3.22
N GLU A 69 -2.78 -9.23 1.92
CA GLU A 69 -1.72 -9.06 0.92
C GLU A 69 -0.74 -7.95 1.34
N LEU A 70 -1.25 -6.81 1.76
CA LEU A 70 -0.43 -5.68 2.19
C LEU A 70 0.36 -5.99 3.48
N VAL A 71 -0.20 -6.74 4.42
CA VAL A 71 0.54 -7.22 5.60
C VAL A 71 1.65 -8.20 5.22
N GLU A 72 1.42 -9.08 4.25
CA GLU A 72 2.43 -10.00 3.73
C GLU A 72 3.57 -9.26 3.02
N LEU A 73 3.24 -8.19 2.28
CA LEU A 73 4.21 -7.32 1.62
C LEU A 73 5.17 -6.61 2.59
N VAL A 74 4.77 -6.38 3.86
CA VAL A 74 5.70 -5.91 4.91
C VAL A 74 6.88 -6.87 5.07
N ALA A 75 6.60 -8.18 5.12
CA ALA A 75 7.65 -9.19 5.28
C ALA A 75 8.43 -9.44 3.98
N GLU A 76 7.77 -9.29 2.83
CA GLU A 76 8.44 -9.40 1.52
C GLU A 76 9.45 -8.27 1.32
N ASP A 77 9.09 -7.03 1.64
CA ASP A 77 9.99 -5.86 1.58
C ASP A 77 11.25 -6.07 2.45
N VAL A 78 11.08 -6.58 3.67
CA VAL A 78 12.19 -6.94 4.55
C VAL A 78 13.11 -7.99 3.92
N ARG A 79 12.54 -9.05 3.33
CA ARG A 79 13.32 -10.11 2.69
C ARG A 79 14.06 -9.61 1.45
N ALA A 80 13.39 -8.81 0.62
CA ALA A 80 13.96 -8.24 -0.59
C ALA A 80 15.14 -7.32 -0.27
N TYR A 81 14.98 -6.45 0.72
CA TYR A 81 16.09 -5.62 1.20
C TYR A 81 17.26 -6.46 1.74
N GLY A 82 16.99 -7.56 2.45
CA GLY A 82 18.01 -8.49 2.92
C GLY A 82 18.89 -9.04 1.79
N GLN A 83 18.30 -9.34 0.63
CA GLN A 83 19.03 -9.78 -0.56
C GLN A 83 19.93 -8.66 -1.13
N VAL A 84 19.42 -7.43 -1.20
CA VAL A 84 20.21 -6.25 -1.63
C VAL A 84 21.40 -6.05 -0.69
N SER A 85 21.17 -6.05 0.62
CA SER A 85 22.21 -5.88 1.63
C SER A 85 23.29 -6.98 1.51
N ALA A 86 22.88 -8.24 1.33
CA ALA A 86 23.80 -9.35 1.15
C ALA A 86 24.63 -9.21 -0.13
N ALA A 87 24.01 -8.82 -1.25
CA ALA A 87 24.71 -8.60 -2.52
C ALA A 87 25.75 -7.47 -2.44
N TYR A 88 25.42 -6.38 -1.76
CA TYR A 88 26.38 -5.29 -1.51
C TYR A 88 27.54 -5.71 -0.57
N GLY A 89 27.36 -6.72 0.28
CA GLY A 89 28.36 -7.31 1.14
C GLY A 89 29.40 -8.17 0.42
N ILE A 90 29.16 -8.61 -0.82
CA ILE A 90 30.11 -9.36 -1.64
C ILE A 90 31.35 -8.51 -1.91
N PRO A 91 32.59 -9.07 -1.82
CA PRO A 91 33.84 -8.34 -2.07
C PRO A 91 33.83 -7.64 -3.43
N ARG A 92 34.46 -6.46 -3.52
CA ARG A 92 34.42 -5.62 -4.74
C ARG A 92 35.11 -6.25 -5.94
N ASP A 93 36.05 -7.12 -5.71
CA ASP A 93 36.85 -7.85 -6.70
C ASP A 93 36.22 -9.19 -7.11
N ASP A 94 35.12 -9.59 -6.47
CA ASP A 94 34.38 -10.80 -6.84
C ASP A 94 33.62 -10.59 -8.17
N PRO A 95 33.85 -11.42 -9.18
CA PRO A 95 33.19 -11.29 -10.48
C PRO A 95 31.64 -11.48 -10.43
N ALA A 96 31.13 -12.18 -9.43
CA ALA A 96 29.68 -12.41 -9.26
C ALA A 96 28.95 -11.20 -8.67
N ARG A 97 29.68 -10.25 -8.02
CA ARG A 97 29.10 -9.14 -7.25
C ARG A 97 28.12 -8.30 -8.09
N THR A 98 28.52 -7.93 -9.31
CA THR A 98 27.69 -7.07 -10.15
C THR A 98 26.36 -7.72 -10.47
N THR A 99 26.38 -8.99 -10.91
CA THR A 99 25.17 -9.74 -11.24
C THR A 99 24.27 -9.90 -10.02
N ALA A 100 24.84 -10.30 -8.87
CA ALA A 100 24.08 -10.46 -7.63
C ALA A 100 23.39 -9.16 -7.18
N ILE A 101 24.04 -7.99 -7.34
CA ILE A 101 23.42 -6.70 -7.01
C ILE A 101 22.25 -6.41 -7.98
N GLN A 102 22.43 -6.63 -9.28
CA GLN A 102 21.37 -6.35 -10.25
C GLN A 102 20.16 -7.25 -10.04
N ASP A 103 20.38 -8.54 -9.82
CA ASP A 103 19.30 -9.51 -9.54
C ASP A 103 18.54 -9.12 -8.25
N ALA A 104 19.28 -8.74 -7.20
CA ALA A 104 18.67 -8.31 -5.95
C ALA A 104 17.87 -7.00 -6.09
N LEU A 105 18.31 -6.04 -6.89
CA LEU A 105 17.57 -4.79 -7.14
C LEU A 105 16.26 -5.04 -7.90
N HIS A 106 16.26 -5.96 -8.87
CA HIS A 106 15.03 -6.39 -9.55
C HIS A 106 14.03 -6.97 -8.56
N VAL A 107 14.47 -7.87 -7.69
CA VAL A 107 13.61 -8.45 -6.65
C VAL A 107 13.10 -7.37 -5.69
N ALA A 108 13.95 -6.40 -5.31
CA ALA A 108 13.60 -5.36 -4.36
C ALA A 108 12.67 -4.27 -4.93
N ALA A 109 12.55 -4.14 -6.23
CA ALA A 109 11.59 -3.23 -6.85
C ALA A 109 10.15 -3.78 -6.85
N MET A 110 9.96 -5.09 -6.72
CA MET A 110 8.64 -5.71 -6.82
C MET A 110 7.72 -5.45 -5.64
N PRO A 111 8.14 -5.58 -4.35
CA PRO A 111 7.26 -5.27 -3.23
C PRO A 111 6.69 -3.85 -3.25
N PRO A 112 7.46 -2.77 -3.48
CA PRO A 112 6.92 -1.41 -3.60
C PRO A 112 5.87 -1.27 -4.71
N TYR A 113 6.11 -1.85 -5.88
CA TYR A 113 5.14 -1.84 -6.99
C TYR A 113 3.82 -2.53 -6.59
N ARG A 114 3.91 -3.72 -6.00
CA ARG A 114 2.74 -4.47 -5.52
C ARG A 114 1.97 -3.75 -4.41
N ILE A 115 2.66 -3.02 -3.53
CA ILE A 115 2.02 -2.18 -2.52
C ILE A 115 1.16 -1.11 -3.20
N MET A 116 1.68 -0.46 -4.24
CA MET A 116 0.96 0.57 -4.98
C MET A 116 -0.27 -0.01 -5.70
N ASP A 117 -0.13 -1.15 -6.38
CA ASP A 117 -1.24 -1.83 -7.05
C ASP A 117 -2.35 -2.22 -6.05
N ALA A 118 -1.98 -2.87 -4.94
CA ALA A 118 -2.94 -3.26 -3.90
C ALA A 118 -3.66 -2.06 -3.29
N CYS A 119 -2.95 -0.95 -3.05
CA CYS A 119 -3.56 0.30 -2.58
C CYS A 119 -4.51 0.90 -3.62
N GLY A 120 -4.19 0.83 -4.92
CA GLY A 120 -5.09 1.26 -6.00
C GLY A 120 -6.39 0.47 -6.01
N ARG A 121 -6.29 -0.86 -5.90
CA ARG A 121 -7.48 -1.74 -5.77
C ARG A 121 -8.30 -1.42 -4.52
N ALA A 122 -7.65 -1.15 -3.40
CA ALA A 122 -8.34 -0.74 -2.17
C ALA A 122 -9.04 0.62 -2.31
N LEU A 123 -8.43 1.58 -3.04
CA LEU A 123 -9.05 2.87 -3.36
C LEU A 123 -10.31 2.72 -4.20
N ALA A 124 -10.33 1.81 -5.18
CA ALA A 124 -11.54 1.51 -5.95
C ALA A 124 -12.68 1.01 -5.06
N LEU A 125 -12.39 0.12 -4.10
CA LEU A 125 -13.39 -0.33 -3.13
C LEU A 125 -13.85 0.79 -2.19
N LEU A 126 -12.96 1.66 -1.76
CA LEU A 126 -13.30 2.81 -0.90
C LEU A 126 -14.20 3.81 -1.62
N GLU A 127 -14.02 4.06 -2.91
CA GLU A 127 -14.94 4.86 -3.71
C GLU A 127 -16.34 4.24 -3.76
N ASP A 128 -16.42 2.93 -3.99
CA ASP A 128 -17.67 2.20 -3.92
C ASP A 128 -18.35 2.32 -2.55
N MET A 129 -17.56 2.24 -1.45
CA MET A 129 -18.09 2.42 -0.10
C MET A 129 -18.58 3.84 0.19
N ALA A 130 -17.98 4.85 -0.44
CA ALA A 130 -18.48 6.22 -0.33
C ALA A 130 -19.88 6.42 -0.94
N ASP A 131 -20.23 5.61 -1.94
CA ASP A 131 -21.51 5.68 -2.64
C ASP A 131 -22.56 4.68 -2.10
N LYS A 132 -22.11 3.49 -1.74
CA LYS A 132 -22.98 2.35 -1.36
C LYS A 132 -23.04 2.15 0.16
N GLY A 133 -22.05 2.61 0.90
CA GLY A 133 -21.92 2.41 2.34
C GLY A 133 -22.77 3.36 3.18
N SER A 134 -22.63 3.24 4.49
CA SER A 134 -23.29 4.13 5.45
C SER A 134 -22.69 5.55 5.41
N ARG A 135 -23.54 6.56 5.26
CA ARG A 135 -23.11 7.97 5.33
C ARG A 135 -22.44 8.34 6.67
N GLN A 136 -22.72 7.61 7.73
CA GLN A 136 -22.12 7.84 9.04
C GLN A 136 -20.64 7.47 9.07
N LEU A 137 -20.22 6.54 8.19
CA LEU A 137 -18.84 6.06 8.10
C LEU A 137 -18.05 6.69 6.94
N LEU A 138 -18.56 7.75 6.32
CA LEU A 138 -17.87 8.44 5.22
C LEU A 138 -16.50 8.99 5.65
N SER A 139 -16.33 9.37 6.93
CA SER A 139 -15.04 9.79 7.47
C SER A 139 -14.01 8.66 7.49
N ASP A 140 -14.45 7.43 7.82
CA ASP A 140 -13.57 6.26 7.84
C ASP A 140 -13.16 5.84 6.43
N VAL A 141 -14.10 5.93 5.46
CA VAL A 141 -13.80 5.76 4.03
C VAL A 141 -12.71 6.74 3.59
N ALA A 142 -12.85 8.01 3.95
CA ALA A 142 -11.86 9.04 3.59
C ALA A 142 -10.51 8.82 4.28
N CYS A 143 -10.50 8.41 5.55
CA CYS A 143 -9.27 8.02 6.23
C CYS A 143 -8.57 6.87 5.52
N GLY A 144 -9.33 5.84 5.11
CA GLY A 144 -8.81 4.72 4.32
C GLY A 144 -8.17 5.18 3.01
N ALA A 145 -8.84 6.11 2.29
CA ALA A 145 -8.31 6.66 1.05
C ALA A 145 -7.01 7.45 1.27
N VAL A 146 -6.93 8.27 2.30
CA VAL A 146 -5.70 9.01 2.65
C VAL A 146 -4.57 8.06 3.02
N PHE A 147 -4.86 6.97 3.73
CA PHE A 147 -3.84 5.98 4.08
C PHE A 147 -3.32 5.25 2.83
N CYS A 148 -4.19 4.76 1.95
CA CYS A 148 -3.78 4.14 0.68
C CYS A 148 -2.97 5.12 -0.19
N ARG A 149 -3.42 6.38 -0.30
CA ARG A 149 -2.71 7.44 -1.01
C ARG A 149 -1.28 7.64 -0.48
N SER A 150 -1.14 7.76 0.84
CA SER A 150 0.17 7.94 1.50
C SER A 150 1.07 6.71 1.33
N ALA A 151 0.48 5.51 1.40
CA ALA A 151 1.18 4.25 1.16
C ALA A 151 1.73 4.17 -0.27
N MET A 152 0.94 4.57 -1.28
CA MET A 152 1.39 4.61 -2.68
C MET A 152 2.56 5.58 -2.87
N GLN A 153 2.47 6.79 -2.33
CA GLN A 153 3.56 7.77 -2.41
C GLN A 153 4.83 7.28 -1.70
N GLY A 154 4.69 6.69 -0.51
CA GLY A 154 5.84 6.14 0.22
C GLY A 154 6.48 4.96 -0.52
N ALA A 155 5.68 4.08 -1.10
CA ALA A 155 6.15 2.93 -1.87
C ALA A 155 6.86 3.36 -3.16
N SER A 156 6.37 4.39 -3.87
CA SER A 156 7.01 4.89 -5.09
C SER A 156 8.43 5.39 -4.83
N LEU A 157 8.66 6.09 -3.71
CA LEU A 157 10.00 6.54 -3.33
C LEU A 157 10.95 5.36 -3.11
N THR A 158 10.47 4.26 -2.53
CA THR A 158 11.25 3.03 -2.34
C THR A 158 11.53 2.34 -3.68
N LEU A 159 10.56 2.33 -4.61
CA LEU A 159 10.75 1.80 -5.96
C LEU A 159 11.85 2.58 -6.67
N PHE A 160 11.76 3.91 -6.72
CA PHE A 160 12.75 4.76 -7.38
C PHE A 160 14.16 4.62 -6.79
N ALA A 161 14.28 4.42 -5.47
CA ALA A 161 15.57 4.16 -4.84
C ALA A 161 16.23 2.87 -5.37
N ASN A 162 15.43 1.84 -5.67
CA ASN A 162 15.93 0.59 -6.24
C ASN A 162 16.24 0.74 -7.74
N THR A 163 15.32 1.31 -8.54
CA THR A 163 15.47 1.44 -10.01
C THR A 163 16.63 2.34 -10.40
N THR A 164 16.91 3.40 -9.64
CA THR A 164 18.07 4.29 -9.86
C THR A 164 19.40 3.53 -9.90
N SER A 165 19.52 2.42 -9.17
CA SER A 165 20.73 1.61 -9.11
C SER A 165 20.76 0.45 -10.12
N MET A 166 19.71 0.26 -10.92
CA MET A 166 19.64 -0.77 -11.96
C MET A 166 20.44 -0.36 -13.17
N LYS A 167 21.25 -1.30 -13.72
CA LYS A 167 21.98 -1.13 -14.98
C LYS A 167 21.08 -1.34 -16.21
N ASP A 168 20.11 -2.24 -16.09
CA ASP A 168 19.06 -2.40 -17.10
C ASP A 168 18.10 -1.22 -17.01
N ARG A 169 18.44 -0.16 -17.77
CA ARG A 169 17.64 1.06 -17.76
C ARG A 169 16.30 0.87 -18.43
N ALA A 170 16.17 -0.03 -19.40
CA ALA A 170 14.88 -0.30 -20.04
C ALA A 170 13.88 -0.88 -19.05
N CYS A 171 14.29 -1.90 -18.30
CA CYS A 171 13.44 -2.48 -17.25
C CYS A 171 13.15 -1.49 -16.12
N ALA A 172 14.14 -0.66 -15.72
CA ALA A 172 13.91 0.37 -14.70
C ALA A 172 12.87 1.41 -15.16
N GLU A 173 12.96 1.89 -16.40
CA GLU A 173 12.03 2.86 -17.00
C GLU A 173 10.62 2.29 -17.16
N GLU A 174 10.47 0.99 -17.49
CA GLU A 174 9.17 0.32 -17.50
C GLU A 174 8.51 0.33 -16.12
N LEU A 175 9.26 0.01 -15.06
CA LEU A 175 8.77 0.03 -13.68
C LEU A 175 8.45 1.46 -13.20
N GLU A 176 9.29 2.42 -13.53
CA GLU A 176 9.09 3.84 -13.19
C GLU A 176 7.84 4.38 -13.90
N THR A 177 7.64 4.07 -15.17
CA THR A 177 6.45 4.45 -15.95
C THR A 177 5.17 3.83 -15.36
N ALA A 178 5.18 2.54 -15.06
CA ALA A 178 4.04 1.87 -14.44
C ALA A 178 3.72 2.44 -13.05
N CYS A 179 4.75 2.86 -12.30
CA CYS A 179 4.60 3.54 -11.03
C CYS A 179 3.91 4.91 -11.20
N ASP A 180 4.37 5.73 -12.14
CA ASP A 180 3.81 7.05 -12.42
C ASP A 180 2.34 6.95 -12.88
N GLU A 181 2.00 5.97 -13.73
CA GLU A 181 0.63 5.69 -14.15
C GLU A 181 -0.31 5.38 -12.97
N LEU A 182 0.17 4.59 -11.99
CA LEU A 182 -0.58 4.32 -10.77
C LEU A 182 -0.78 5.58 -9.94
N LEU A 183 0.26 6.40 -9.76
CA LEU A 183 0.18 7.66 -9.02
C LEU A 183 -0.79 8.64 -9.69
N ASP A 184 -0.65 8.86 -10.99
CA ASP A 184 -1.48 9.77 -11.76
C ASP A 184 -2.96 9.34 -11.75
N THR A 185 -3.21 8.04 -11.76
CA THR A 185 -4.56 7.49 -11.71
C THR A 185 -5.20 7.67 -10.32
N TRP A 186 -4.49 7.30 -9.27
CA TRP A 186 -5.13 7.09 -7.98
C TRP A 186 -5.00 8.25 -7.00
N LEU A 187 -3.92 9.05 -7.03
CA LEU A 187 -3.76 10.14 -6.07
C LEU A 187 -4.86 11.20 -6.20
N PRO A 188 -5.23 11.66 -7.41
CA PRO A 188 -6.32 12.64 -7.55
C PRO A 188 -7.67 12.10 -7.06
N ARG A 189 -7.93 10.81 -7.26
CA ARG A 189 -9.17 10.15 -6.82
C ARG A 189 -9.25 10.05 -5.29
N ALA A 190 -8.16 9.66 -4.63
CA ALA A 190 -8.07 9.65 -3.18
C ALA A 190 -8.27 11.06 -2.58
N ASP A 191 -7.65 12.08 -3.18
CA ASP A 191 -7.82 13.48 -2.76
C ASP A 191 -9.27 13.97 -2.94
N ALA A 192 -9.93 13.57 -4.02
CA ALA A 192 -11.33 13.91 -4.26
C ALA A 192 -12.24 13.26 -3.20
N LEU A 193 -11.98 12.00 -2.85
CA LEU A 193 -12.74 11.30 -1.82
C LEU A 193 -12.56 11.93 -0.43
N ALA A 194 -11.34 12.30 -0.08
CA ALA A 194 -11.04 13.02 1.16
C ALA A 194 -11.75 14.39 1.23
N ARG A 195 -11.74 15.17 0.14
CA ARG A 195 -12.47 16.45 0.04
C ARG A 195 -13.97 16.25 0.19
N ARG A 196 -14.57 15.27 -0.50
CA ARG A 196 -15.99 14.94 -0.40
C ARG A 196 -16.42 14.68 1.04
N ALA A 197 -15.65 13.91 1.79
CA ALA A 197 -15.94 13.62 3.19
C ALA A 197 -15.81 14.86 4.08
N ALA A 198 -14.75 15.66 3.89
CA ALA A 198 -14.54 16.90 4.64
C ALA A 198 -15.69 17.90 4.41
N ASP A 199 -16.16 18.05 3.18
CA ASP A 199 -17.28 18.94 2.85
C ASP A 199 -18.61 18.44 3.44
N ALA A 200 -18.83 17.11 3.44
CA ALA A 200 -20.01 16.51 4.05
C ALA A 200 -20.03 16.70 5.59
N ALA A 201 -18.86 16.59 6.22
CA ALA A 201 -18.74 16.81 7.66
C ALA A 201 -19.03 18.27 8.05
N ARG A 202 -18.54 19.25 7.29
CA ARG A 202 -18.74 20.69 7.54
C ARG A 202 -20.18 21.14 7.33
N LYS A 203 -20.93 20.51 6.41
CA LYS A 203 -22.34 20.87 6.12
C LYS A 203 -23.33 20.34 7.17
N ARG A 204 -22.90 19.51 8.12
CA ARG A 204 -23.74 18.98 9.20
C ARG A 204 -23.75 19.85 10.47
N GLY A 205 -22.95 20.91 10.49
CA GLY A 205 -22.96 21.95 11.51
C GLY A 205 -23.82 23.14 11.09
#